data_3d78031edb8ebc0be1208143eef94f37
#
_entry.id   3d78031edb8ebc0be1208143eef94f37
#
_cell.length_a   1.000
_cell.length_b   1.000
_cell.length_c   1.000
_cell.angle_alpha   90.00
_cell.angle_beta   90.00
_cell.angle_gamma   90.00
#
_symmetry.space_group_name_H-M   'P 1'
#
loop_
_entity.id
_entity.type
_entity.pdbx_description
1 polymer ?
#
loop_
_entity_poly.entity_id
_entity_poly.type
_entity_poly.pdbx_seq_one_letter_code
_entity_poly.pdbx_strand_id
1 'polypeptide(L)'
;MNFRISDTFTDSLARLTTDEQKAVKTSAFDLQINPAHPGLSLHKLDRAKDENFWSVRVGSDLRLIVHRTAESLLLCYVDHHDKAYDWASRRKLETHPKTGAAQLVELQETVREIVVSRAVERTAYTPTKPALFREMTDSVLLSYGVPTEWLAQVKLVDEDSLLDIADRLPAEASEALLELATGGKPAPRVAVPGGDPFAHPDAQRRFRVMSNVEELERALDSPWDKWMVFLHPDQRQFVERDYNGPARVSGSAGTGKTIV
;
A
#
# COMPACT_ATOMS: atom_id res chain seq x y z
N MET A 1 15.80 15.22 4.60
CA MET A 1 14.78 14.60 3.73
C MET A 1 14.53 13.19 4.24
N ASN A 2 13.27 12.86 4.56
CA ASN A 2 12.93 11.53 5.05
C ASN A 2 12.86 10.54 3.88
N PHE A 3 13.71 9.51 3.89
CA PHE A 3 13.68 8.46 2.89
C PHE A 3 12.86 7.28 3.40
N ARG A 4 11.90 6.81 2.58
CA ARG A 4 10.98 5.75 2.95
C ARG A 4 10.87 4.71 1.85
N ILE A 5 10.51 3.49 2.21
CA ILE A 5 10.10 2.44 1.27
C ILE A 5 8.67 1.99 1.60
N SER A 6 7.91 1.58 0.59
CA SER A 6 6.60 0.95 0.75
C SER A 6 6.69 -0.56 0.59
N ASP A 7 5.69 -1.26 1.13
CA ASP A 7 5.47 -2.69 0.90
C ASP A 7 5.29 -3.00 -0.58
N THR A 8 4.52 -2.17 -1.31
CA THR A 8 4.30 -2.33 -2.75
C THR A 8 5.59 -2.24 -3.57
N PHE A 9 6.56 -1.44 -3.14
CA PHE A 9 7.89 -1.41 -3.76
C PHE A 9 8.65 -2.71 -3.55
N THR A 10 8.72 -3.20 -2.31
CA THR A 10 9.43 -4.46 -2.02
C THR A 10 8.77 -5.66 -2.68
N ASP A 11 7.44 -5.68 -2.77
CA ASP A 11 6.67 -6.72 -3.46
C ASP A 11 6.92 -6.72 -4.96
N SER A 12 6.97 -5.56 -5.58
CA SER A 12 7.27 -5.43 -7.00
C SER A 12 8.73 -5.78 -7.30
N LEU A 13 9.67 -5.33 -6.47
CA LEU A 13 11.08 -5.68 -6.58
C LEU A 13 11.32 -7.19 -6.54
N ALA A 14 10.63 -7.91 -5.65
CA ALA A 14 10.77 -9.35 -5.51
C ALA A 14 10.33 -10.14 -6.76
N ARG A 15 9.54 -9.54 -7.65
CA ARG A 15 9.08 -10.17 -8.91
C ARG A 15 10.05 -10.00 -10.07
N LEU A 16 11.06 -9.15 -9.94
CA LEU A 16 12.05 -8.89 -10.96
C LEU A 16 13.14 -9.98 -10.96
N THR A 17 13.85 -10.10 -12.07
CA THR A 17 15.03 -10.96 -12.16
C THR A 17 16.16 -10.48 -11.25
N THR A 18 17.11 -11.35 -10.92
CA THR A 18 18.25 -11.02 -10.03
C THR A 18 19.06 -9.82 -10.54
N ASP A 19 19.28 -9.72 -11.84
CA ASP A 19 20.07 -8.64 -12.42
C ASP A 19 19.30 -7.32 -12.41
N GLU A 20 17.99 -7.36 -12.66
CA GLU A 20 17.10 -6.20 -12.54
C GLU A 20 17.01 -5.72 -11.08
N GLN A 21 16.88 -6.64 -10.12
CA GLN A 21 16.89 -6.30 -8.69
C GLN A 21 18.19 -5.58 -8.29
N LYS A 22 19.35 -6.05 -8.76
CA LYS A 22 20.64 -5.38 -8.51
C LYS A 22 20.66 -3.95 -9.07
N ALA A 23 20.18 -3.76 -10.31
CA ALA A 23 20.12 -2.44 -10.92
C ALA A 23 19.19 -1.49 -10.17
N VAL A 24 18.01 -1.98 -9.73
CA VAL A 24 17.06 -1.21 -8.92
C VAL A 24 17.65 -0.83 -7.57
N LYS A 25 18.28 -1.77 -6.86
CA LYS A 25 18.94 -1.52 -5.57
C LYS A 25 20.01 -0.44 -5.69
N THR A 26 20.87 -0.52 -6.70
CA THR A 26 21.88 0.52 -6.97
C THR A 26 21.22 1.89 -7.18
N SER A 27 20.18 1.98 -8.00
CA SER A 27 19.46 3.23 -8.24
C SER A 27 18.76 3.76 -6.99
N ALA A 28 18.23 2.89 -6.13
CA ALA A 28 17.61 3.27 -4.85
C ALA A 28 18.66 3.82 -3.86
N PHE A 29 19.86 3.24 -3.80
CA PHE A 29 20.96 3.74 -3.00
C PHE A 29 21.46 5.10 -3.51
N ASP A 30 21.67 5.23 -4.82
CA ASP A 30 22.06 6.50 -5.44
C ASP A 30 21.02 7.60 -5.13
N LEU A 31 19.74 7.25 -5.19
CA LEU A 31 18.63 8.16 -4.90
C LEU A 31 18.61 8.58 -3.42
N GLN A 32 18.93 7.69 -2.50
CA GLN A 32 19.03 8.01 -1.08
C GLN A 32 20.21 8.94 -0.78
N ILE A 33 21.36 8.68 -1.41
CA ILE A 33 22.58 9.47 -1.22
C ILE A 33 22.46 10.85 -1.87
N ASN A 34 22.01 10.90 -3.13
CA ASN A 34 21.89 12.13 -3.92
C ASN A 34 20.68 12.14 -4.85
N PRO A 35 19.50 12.54 -4.38
CA PRO A 35 18.29 12.60 -5.21
C PRO A 35 18.37 13.54 -6.43
N ALA A 36 19.37 14.41 -6.47
CA ALA A 36 19.61 15.36 -7.58
C ALA A 36 20.62 14.83 -8.61
N HIS A 37 21.11 13.60 -8.48
CA HIS A 37 22.10 13.05 -9.38
C HIS A 37 21.57 12.94 -10.81
N PRO A 38 22.21 13.55 -11.83
CA PRO A 38 21.70 13.59 -13.20
C PRO A 38 21.49 12.20 -13.83
N GLY A 39 22.30 11.20 -13.44
CA GLY A 39 22.21 9.83 -13.94
C GLY A 39 20.90 9.11 -13.58
N LEU A 40 20.17 9.58 -12.57
CA LEU A 40 18.88 9.00 -12.16
C LEU A 40 17.75 9.36 -13.13
N SER A 41 17.92 10.35 -14.01
CA SER A 41 16.89 10.80 -14.94
C SER A 41 15.52 10.95 -14.27
N LEU A 42 15.50 11.56 -13.06
CA LEU A 42 14.30 11.76 -12.26
C LEU A 42 13.37 12.77 -12.96
N HIS A 43 12.15 12.36 -13.30
CA HIS A 43 11.16 13.23 -13.93
C HIS A 43 9.76 13.04 -13.36
N LYS A 44 8.97 14.12 -13.36
CA LYS A 44 7.59 14.12 -12.88
C LYS A 44 6.68 13.33 -13.83
N LEU A 45 5.68 12.65 -13.28
CA LEU A 45 4.69 11.91 -14.04
C LEU A 45 3.46 12.78 -14.32
N ASP A 46 3.37 13.34 -15.53
CA ASP A 46 2.29 14.27 -15.92
C ASP A 46 0.90 13.60 -15.97
N ARG A 47 0.84 12.29 -16.18
CA ARG A 47 -0.42 11.51 -16.25
C ARG A 47 -0.84 10.88 -14.93
N ALA A 48 -0.02 10.96 -13.90
CA ALA A 48 -0.39 10.47 -12.58
C ALA A 48 -1.47 11.35 -11.95
N LYS A 49 -2.40 10.74 -11.22
CA LYS A 49 -3.43 11.47 -10.47
C LYS A 49 -2.84 12.17 -9.24
N ASP A 50 -1.75 11.65 -8.72
CA ASP A 50 -0.97 12.26 -7.65
C ASP A 50 0.18 13.06 -8.27
N GLU A 51 0.16 14.37 -8.06
CA GLU A 51 1.14 15.30 -8.61
C GLU A 51 2.57 15.10 -8.07
N ASN A 52 2.73 14.37 -6.99
CA ASN A 52 4.00 14.09 -6.35
C ASN A 52 4.64 12.78 -6.83
N PHE A 53 4.02 12.08 -7.79
CA PHE A 53 4.67 10.93 -8.39
C PHE A 53 5.71 11.34 -9.43
N TRP A 54 6.87 10.73 -9.29
CA TRP A 54 8.04 10.87 -10.17
C TRP A 54 8.53 9.49 -10.59
N SER A 55 9.24 9.44 -11.68
CA SER A 55 9.87 8.23 -12.20
C SER A 55 11.38 8.39 -12.23
N VAL A 56 12.09 7.36 -11.79
CA VAL A 56 13.53 7.18 -11.96
C VAL A 56 13.75 6.10 -13.03
N ARG A 57 14.62 6.38 -14.00
CA ARG A 57 14.97 5.41 -15.01
C ARG A 57 16.02 4.44 -14.49
N VAL A 58 15.72 3.14 -14.53
CA VAL A 58 16.65 2.07 -14.17
C VAL A 58 16.96 1.25 -15.42
N GLY A 59 18.17 1.40 -15.95
CA GLY A 59 18.54 0.75 -17.22
C GLY A 59 17.70 1.24 -18.41
N SER A 60 17.40 0.33 -19.34
CA SER A 60 16.67 0.67 -20.57
C SER A 60 15.16 0.71 -20.38
N ASP A 61 14.58 -0.23 -19.64
CA ASP A 61 13.15 -0.50 -19.60
C ASP A 61 12.49 -0.31 -18.23
N LEU A 62 13.20 -0.55 -17.13
CA LEU A 62 12.64 -0.44 -15.79
C LEU A 62 12.40 1.01 -15.37
N ARG A 63 11.32 1.21 -14.62
CA ARG A 63 10.97 2.48 -13.98
C ARG A 63 10.69 2.26 -12.50
N LEU A 64 11.40 3.01 -11.67
CA LEU A 64 11.15 3.10 -10.24
C LEU A 64 10.23 4.30 -9.99
N ILE A 65 9.04 4.04 -9.49
CA ILE A 65 8.06 5.08 -9.13
C ILE A 65 8.34 5.54 -7.71
N VAL A 66 8.48 6.85 -7.55
CA VAL A 66 8.72 7.49 -6.26
C VAL A 66 7.71 8.59 -6.02
N HIS A 67 7.29 8.74 -4.76
CA HIS A 67 6.52 9.91 -4.33
C HIS A 67 7.48 10.89 -3.66
N ARG A 68 7.58 12.09 -4.21
CA ARG A 68 8.54 13.11 -3.78
C ARG A 68 7.85 14.38 -3.35
N THR A 69 8.16 14.81 -2.14
CA THR A 69 7.81 16.14 -1.60
C THR A 69 9.09 16.91 -1.25
N ALA A 70 8.94 18.13 -0.74
CA ALA A 70 10.09 18.89 -0.24
C ALA A 70 10.81 18.20 0.93
N GLU A 71 10.08 17.43 1.74
CA GLU A 71 10.57 16.87 3.00
C GLU A 71 10.83 15.37 2.94
N SER A 72 10.25 14.66 1.96
CA SER A 72 10.28 13.20 1.91
C SER A 72 10.41 12.65 0.50
N LEU A 73 11.00 11.46 0.42
CA LEU A 73 11.06 10.64 -0.76
C LEU A 73 10.67 9.20 -0.38
N LEU A 74 9.64 8.68 -1.03
CA LEU A 74 9.10 7.34 -0.81
C LEU A 74 9.26 6.51 -2.08
N LEU A 75 9.94 5.36 -1.99
CA LEU A 75 9.95 4.34 -3.04
C LEU A 75 8.59 3.63 -3.04
N CYS A 76 7.83 3.72 -4.14
CA CYS A 76 6.45 3.23 -4.20
C CYS A 76 6.31 1.93 -4.97
N TYR A 77 6.96 1.81 -6.12
CA TYR A 77 6.77 0.67 -7.02
C TYR A 77 7.90 0.58 -8.06
N VAL A 78 8.18 -0.61 -8.58
CA VAL A 78 9.10 -0.80 -9.68
C VAL A 78 8.60 -1.88 -10.64
N ASP A 79 8.64 -1.62 -11.95
CA ASP A 79 8.31 -2.57 -13.01
C ASP A 79 8.83 -2.04 -14.36
N HIS A 80 8.61 -2.80 -15.42
CA HIS A 80 8.80 -2.34 -16.79
C HIS A 80 7.96 -1.10 -17.08
N HIS A 81 8.45 -0.28 -18.02
CA HIS A 81 7.95 1.06 -18.32
C HIS A 81 6.41 1.20 -18.28
N ASP A 82 5.70 0.43 -19.10
CA ASP A 82 4.26 0.59 -19.25
C ASP A 82 3.48 0.20 -17.99
N LYS A 83 3.89 -0.89 -17.33
CA LYS A 83 3.28 -1.36 -16.09
C LYS A 83 3.51 -0.39 -14.94
N ALA A 84 4.71 0.17 -14.83
CA ALA A 84 5.03 1.13 -13.79
C ALA A 84 4.20 2.41 -13.93
N TYR A 85 4.03 2.92 -15.16
CA TYR A 85 3.23 4.11 -15.41
C TYR A 85 1.74 3.85 -15.24
N ASP A 86 1.25 2.70 -15.68
CA ASP A 86 -0.13 2.28 -15.45
C ASP A 86 -0.44 2.17 -13.95
N TRP A 87 0.48 1.59 -13.16
CA TRP A 87 0.37 1.52 -11.71
C TRP A 87 0.27 2.92 -11.08
N ALA A 88 1.13 3.86 -11.47
CA ALA A 88 1.15 5.23 -10.94
C ALA A 88 -0.08 6.03 -11.33
N SER A 89 -0.62 5.83 -12.54
CA SER A 89 -1.80 6.54 -13.05
C SER A 89 -3.06 6.26 -12.25
N ARG A 90 -3.12 5.09 -11.60
CA ARG A 90 -4.27 4.60 -10.84
C ARG A 90 -4.14 4.70 -9.33
N ARG A 91 -3.10 5.36 -8.82
CA ARG A 91 -2.86 5.44 -7.36
C ARG A 91 -2.57 6.85 -6.91
N LYS A 92 -2.82 7.07 -5.63
CA LYS A 92 -2.40 8.28 -4.91
C LYS A 92 -1.96 7.94 -3.50
N LEU A 93 -1.07 8.76 -2.95
CA LEU A 93 -0.74 8.74 -1.53
C LEU A 93 -1.59 9.80 -0.82
N GLU A 94 -2.34 9.39 0.18
CA GLU A 94 -3.19 10.31 0.94
C GLU A 94 -3.14 10.05 2.44
N THR A 95 -3.57 11.05 3.21
CA THR A 95 -3.83 10.89 4.64
C THR A 95 -5.30 10.53 4.82
N HIS A 96 -5.56 9.39 5.44
CA HIS A 96 -6.93 8.93 5.66
C HIS A 96 -7.71 9.91 6.57
N PRO A 97 -8.90 10.39 6.17
CA PRO A 97 -9.58 11.51 6.84
C PRO A 97 -10.04 11.19 8.26
N LYS A 98 -10.31 9.93 8.57
CA LYS A 98 -10.80 9.50 9.89
C LYS A 98 -9.69 9.02 10.81
N THR A 99 -8.74 8.23 10.31
CA THR A 99 -7.68 7.62 11.12
C THR A 99 -6.42 8.47 11.18
N GLY A 100 -6.16 9.30 10.18
CA GLY A 100 -4.93 10.09 10.05
C GLY A 100 -3.73 9.29 9.52
N ALA A 101 -3.91 8.01 9.17
CA ALA A 101 -2.85 7.18 8.61
C ALA A 101 -2.53 7.56 7.16
N ALA A 102 -1.25 7.51 6.77
CA ALA A 102 -0.87 7.56 5.37
C ALA A 102 -1.31 6.27 4.66
N GLN A 103 -1.93 6.39 3.49
CA GLN A 103 -2.40 5.28 2.68
C GLN A 103 -2.02 5.48 1.21
N LEU A 104 -1.54 4.42 0.57
CA LEU A 104 -1.39 4.36 -0.88
C LEU A 104 -2.66 3.71 -1.46
N VAL A 105 -3.54 4.55 -2.00
CA VAL A 105 -4.90 4.15 -2.40
C VAL A 105 -4.97 3.92 -3.90
N GLU A 106 -5.58 2.80 -4.31
CA GLU A 106 -5.95 2.56 -5.69
C GLU A 106 -7.23 3.35 -6.03
N LEU A 107 -7.15 4.17 -7.07
CA LEU A 107 -8.28 4.95 -7.55
C LEU A 107 -9.14 4.08 -8.45
N GLN A 108 -10.44 4.16 -8.24
CA GLN A 108 -11.38 3.53 -9.14
C GLN A 108 -11.37 4.26 -10.49
N GLU A 109 -11.23 3.54 -11.58
CA GLU A 109 -11.48 4.10 -12.89
C GLU A 109 -12.98 4.44 -12.98
N THR A 110 -13.30 5.71 -12.82
CA THR A 110 -14.59 6.22 -13.31
C THR A 110 -14.51 6.13 -14.82
N VAL A 111 -15.02 5.06 -15.39
CA VAL A 111 -15.21 4.96 -16.84
C VAL A 111 -16.12 6.11 -17.22
N ARG A 112 -15.55 7.24 -17.63
CA ARG A 112 -16.27 8.24 -18.42
C ARG A 112 -16.67 7.52 -19.67
N GLU A 113 -17.94 7.17 -19.81
CA GLU A 113 -18.53 6.73 -21.05
C GLU A 113 -18.22 7.77 -22.12
N ILE A 114 -17.17 7.53 -22.90
CA ILE A 114 -17.18 8.02 -24.26
C ILE A 114 -18.25 7.15 -24.92
N VAL A 115 -19.39 7.78 -25.20
CA VAL A 115 -20.48 7.18 -25.98
C VAL A 115 -19.93 6.90 -27.36
N VAL A 116 -19.24 5.79 -27.51
CA VAL A 116 -19.04 5.15 -28.78
C VAL A 116 -20.12 4.09 -28.86
N SER A 117 -21.12 4.36 -29.71
CA SER A 117 -22.22 3.44 -30.05
C SER A 117 -21.64 2.09 -30.49
N ARG A 118 -21.40 1.22 -29.57
CA ARG A 118 -21.35 -0.22 -29.69
C ARG A 118 -21.95 -0.79 -28.41
N ALA A 119 -23.15 -1.36 -28.58
CA ALA A 119 -23.81 -2.16 -27.57
C ALA A 119 -22.87 -3.31 -27.16
N VAL A 120 -22.06 -3.09 -26.14
CA VAL A 120 -21.50 -4.15 -25.32
C VAL A 120 -22.43 -4.21 -24.13
N GLU A 121 -23.16 -5.29 -24.00
CA GLU A 121 -23.98 -5.60 -22.84
C GLU A 121 -23.09 -5.46 -21.59
N ARG A 122 -23.24 -4.36 -20.90
CA ARG A 122 -22.79 -4.24 -19.51
C ARG A 122 -23.72 -5.13 -18.70
N THR A 123 -23.26 -6.29 -18.34
CA THR A 123 -23.80 -6.96 -17.16
C THR A 123 -23.47 -6.06 -15.96
N ALA A 124 -24.41 -5.18 -15.63
CA ALA A 124 -24.42 -4.56 -14.33
C ALA A 124 -24.34 -5.71 -13.32
N TYR A 125 -23.28 -5.76 -12.50
CA TYR A 125 -23.17 -6.72 -11.41
C TYR A 125 -24.39 -6.52 -10.52
N THR A 126 -25.35 -7.41 -10.66
CA THR A 126 -26.49 -7.50 -9.75
C THR A 126 -26.04 -8.50 -8.69
N PRO A 127 -25.83 -8.07 -7.42
CA PRO A 127 -25.46 -9.00 -6.37
C PRO A 127 -26.47 -10.15 -6.32
N THR A 128 -26.01 -11.37 -6.54
CA THR A 128 -26.83 -12.58 -6.42
C THR A 128 -27.05 -12.96 -4.97
N LYS A 129 -26.22 -12.41 -4.07
CA LYS A 129 -26.27 -12.58 -2.62
C LYS A 129 -26.48 -11.24 -1.92
N PRO A 130 -26.96 -11.23 -0.67
CA PRO A 130 -27.13 -9.99 0.09
C PRO A 130 -25.77 -9.32 0.29
N ALA A 131 -25.73 -7.99 0.12
CA ALA A 131 -24.54 -7.20 0.35
C ALA A 131 -24.18 -7.17 1.86
N LEU A 132 -22.92 -7.51 2.18
CA LEU A 132 -22.45 -7.72 3.55
C LEU A 132 -22.43 -6.44 4.40
N PHE A 133 -22.13 -5.29 3.79
CA PHE A 133 -21.89 -4.04 4.51
C PHE A 133 -22.88 -2.92 4.18
N ARG A 134 -24.00 -3.25 3.53
CA ARG A 134 -24.99 -2.28 3.06
C ARG A 134 -25.54 -1.37 4.16
N GLU A 135 -25.79 -1.94 5.33
CA GLU A 135 -26.37 -1.23 6.48
C GLU A 135 -25.32 -0.44 7.27
N MET A 136 -24.03 -0.59 6.96
CA MET A 136 -22.98 0.14 7.65
C MET A 136 -22.92 1.58 7.17
N THR A 137 -22.80 2.52 8.13
CA THR A 137 -22.62 3.93 7.78
C THR A 137 -21.20 4.20 7.28
N ASP A 138 -21.04 5.27 6.46
CA ASP A 138 -19.74 5.69 5.97
C ASP A 138 -18.76 5.97 7.11
N SER A 139 -19.24 6.60 8.19
CA SER A 139 -18.42 6.90 9.36
C SER A 139 -17.86 5.64 10.03
N VAL A 140 -18.60 4.53 10.04
CA VAL A 140 -18.15 3.26 10.59
C VAL A 140 -17.10 2.63 9.67
N LEU A 141 -17.35 2.57 8.37
CA LEU A 141 -16.38 2.05 7.39
C LEU A 141 -15.08 2.85 7.39
N LEU A 142 -15.17 4.18 7.43
CA LEU A 142 -14.00 5.06 7.59
C LEU A 142 -13.24 4.77 8.90
N SER A 143 -13.92 4.46 10.00
CA SER A 143 -13.24 4.13 11.27
C SER A 143 -12.42 2.83 11.21
N TYR A 144 -12.66 1.99 10.23
CA TYR A 144 -11.88 0.78 9.93
C TYR A 144 -10.76 1.00 8.89
N GLY A 145 -10.56 2.25 8.45
CA GLY A 145 -9.51 2.57 7.48
C GLY A 145 -9.91 2.41 6.02
N VAL A 146 -11.20 2.20 5.72
CA VAL A 146 -11.69 2.12 4.33
C VAL A 146 -11.53 3.49 3.66
N PRO A 147 -10.79 3.61 2.53
CA PRO A 147 -10.63 4.87 1.82
C PRO A 147 -11.96 5.41 1.31
N THR A 148 -12.09 6.73 1.27
CA THR A 148 -13.34 7.42 0.87
C THR A 148 -13.83 6.97 -0.51
N GLU A 149 -12.92 6.76 -1.46
CA GLU A 149 -13.23 6.33 -2.82
C GLU A 149 -13.86 4.94 -2.90
N TRP A 150 -13.63 4.10 -1.89
CA TRP A 150 -14.09 2.72 -1.86
C TRP A 150 -15.40 2.50 -1.10
N LEU A 151 -15.91 3.50 -0.39
CA LEU A 151 -17.10 3.37 0.45
C LEU A 151 -18.33 2.84 -0.31
N ALA A 152 -18.58 3.37 -1.51
CA ALA A 152 -19.74 2.97 -2.31
C ALA A 152 -19.62 1.51 -2.76
N GLN A 153 -18.43 1.07 -3.18
CA GLN A 153 -18.22 -0.32 -3.61
C GLN A 153 -18.24 -1.29 -2.43
N VAL A 154 -17.61 -0.94 -1.32
CA VAL A 154 -17.63 -1.78 -0.11
C VAL A 154 -19.06 -2.07 0.36
N LYS A 155 -19.96 -1.09 0.27
CA LYS A 155 -21.39 -1.32 0.59
C LYS A 155 -22.13 -2.26 -0.34
N LEU A 156 -21.62 -2.50 -1.54
CA LEU A 156 -22.21 -3.40 -2.53
C LEU A 156 -21.58 -4.80 -2.52
N VAL A 157 -20.52 -5.01 -1.73
CA VAL A 157 -19.78 -6.28 -1.65
C VAL A 157 -20.66 -7.38 -1.07
N ASP A 158 -20.67 -8.51 -1.74
CA ASP A 158 -21.19 -9.78 -1.26
C ASP A 158 -20.07 -10.79 -0.95
N GLU A 159 -20.40 -12.01 -0.53
CA GLU A 159 -19.42 -13.03 -0.18
C GLU A 159 -18.50 -13.41 -1.35
N ASP A 160 -18.99 -13.34 -2.59
CA ASP A 160 -18.26 -13.79 -3.78
C ASP A 160 -17.23 -12.74 -4.23
N SER A 161 -17.54 -11.44 -4.04
CA SER A 161 -16.70 -10.31 -4.44
C SER A 161 -15.80 -9.75 -3.33
N LEU A 162 -15.97 -10.23 -2.09
CA LEU A 162 -15.26 -9.70 -0.93
C LEU A 162 -13.72 -9.78 -1.07
N LEU A 163 -13.21 -10.92 -1.53
CA LEU A 163 -11.76 -11.12 -1.64
C LEU A 163 -11.15 -10.22 -2.72
N ASP A 164 -11.84 -10.05 -3.86
CA ASP A 164 -11.38 -9.19 -4.97
C ASP A 164 -11.28 -7.72 -4.54
N ILE A 165 -12.20 -7.27 -3.69
CA ILE A 165 -12.17 -5.92 -3.14
C ILE A 165 -11.12 -5.81 -2.03
N ALA A 166 -11.01 -6.80 -1.15
CA ALA A 166 -10.05 -6.81 -0.06
C ALA A 166 -8.60 -6.68 -0.56
N ASP A 167 -8.26 -7.34 -1.68
CA ASP A 167 -6.92 -7.28 -2.28
C ASP A 167 -6.53 -5.88 -2.81
N ARG A 168 -7.51 -4.99 -3.02
CA ARG A 168 -7.30 -3.63 -3.52
C ARG A 168 -7.30 -2.57 -2.41
N LEU A 169 -7.76 -2.94 -1.24
CA LEU A 169 -7.86 -2.04 -0.09
C LEU A 169 -6.56 -2.02 0.72
N PRO A 170 -6.33 -0.94 1.48
CA PRO A 170 -5.33 -0.94 2.54
C PRO A 170 -5.50 -2.14 3.49
N ALA A 171 -4.39 -2.71 3.97
CA ALA A 171 -4.41 -3.94 4.78
C ALA A 171 -5.31 -3.82 6.02
N GLU A 172 -5.29 -2.67 6.69
CA GLU A 172 -6.12 -2.40 7.85
C GLU A 172 -7.63 -2.43 7.54
N ALA A 173 -8.03 -1.92 6.37
CA ALA A 173 -9.41 -1.96 5.91
C ALA A 173 -9.81 -3.38 5.49
N SER A 174 -8.95 -4.05 4.73
CA SER A 174 -9.13 -5.42 4.28
C SER A 174 -9.34 -6.38 5.46
N GLU A 175 -8.44 -6.33 6.45
CA GLU A 175 -8.53 -7.15 7.67
C GLU A 175 -9.84 -6.90 8.43
N ALA A 176 -10.23 -5.64 8.59
CA ALA A 176 -11.46 -5.30 9.30
C ALA A 176 -12.71 -5.80 8.57
N LEU A 177 -12.76 -5.67 7.23
CA LEU A 177 -13.89 -6.15 6.42
C LEU A 177 -13.98 -7.68 6.43
N LEU A 178 -12.84 -8.40 6.38
CA LEU A 178 -12.81 -9.86 6.47
C LEU A 178 -13.25 -10.34 7.85
N GLU A 179 -12.83 -9.66 8.93
CA GLU A 179 -13.29 -9.97 10.28
C GLU A 179 -14.80 -9.73 10.44
N LEU A 180 -15.32 -8.61 9.94
CA LEU A 180 -16.76 -8.32 9.94
C LEU A 180 -17.56 -9.37 9.18
N ALA A 181 -17.10 -9.78 8.00
CA ALA A 181 -17.76 -10.78 7.17
C ALA A 181 -17.85 -12.16 7.86
N THR A 182 -16.90 -12.48 8.74
CA THR A 182 -16.91 -13.72 9.54
C THR A 182 -17.64 -13.59 10.89
N GLY A 183 -18.35 -12.46 11.11
CA GLY A 183 -19.11 -12.20 12.33
C GLY A 183 -18.27 -11.68 13.51
N GLY A 184 -17.00 -11.30 13.25
CA GLY A 184 -16.14 -10.66 14.23
C GLY A 184 -16.50 -9.19 14.46
N LYS A 185 -15.84 -8.56 15.42
CA LYS A 185 -16.03 -7.15 15.78
C LYS A 185 -14.66 -6.47 15.86
N PRO A 186 -14.10 -6.02 14.71
CA PRO A 186 -12.83 -5.32 14.72
C PRO A 186 -12.91 -4.03 15.53
N ALA A 187 -11.84 -3.71 16.25
CA ALA A 187 -11.78 -2.43 16.96
C ALA A 187 -11.64 -1.28 15.96
N PRO A 188 -12.40 -0.18 16.11
CA PRO A 188 -12.20 1.02 15.34
C PRO A 188 -10.78 1.55 15.53
N ARG A 189 -10.17 2.03 14.46
CA ARG A 189 -8.83 2.64 14.53
C ARG A 189 -8.89 3.98 15.26
N VAL A 190 -7.95 4.18 16.16
CA VAL A 190 -7.87 5.43 16.92
C VAL A 190 -7.28 6.51 16.01
N ALA A 191 -8.03 7.61 15.82
CA ALA A 191 -7.48 8.77 15.12
C ALA A 191 -6.32 9.37 15.93
N VAL A 192 -5.20 9.65 15.27
CA VAL A 192 -4.08 10.41 15.83
C VAL A 192 -4.10 11.82 15.22
N PRO A 193 -4.80 12.76 15.83
CA PRO A 193 -4.92 14.12 15.27
C PRO A 193 -3.57 14.83 15.28
N GLY A 194 -3.19 15.40 14.13
CA GLY A 194 -2.06 16.34 14.04
C GLY A 194 -0.65 15.72 14.09
N GLY A 195 -0.52 14.39 14.00
CA GLY A 195 0.76 13.69 13.91
C GLY A 195 1.25 13.53 12.47
N ASP A 196 2.51 13.05 12.30
CA ASP A 196 3.01 12.56 11.01
C ASP A 196 2.13 11.36 10.56
N PRO A 197 1.44 11.42 9.42
CA PRO A 197 0.60 10.32 8.93
C PRO A 197 1.33 8.98 8.79
N PHE A 198 2.64 9.02 8.56
CA PHE A 198 3.49 7.82 8.49
C PHE A 198 3.87 7.25 9.86
N ALA A 199 3.70 8.01 10.94
CA ALA A 199 3.90 7.51 12.29
C ALA A 199 2.69 6.73 12.82
N HIS A 200 1.55 6.76 12.13
CA HIS A 200 0.39 5.96 12.50
C HIS A 200 0.72 4.47 12.45
N PRO A 201 0.31 3.63 13.44
CA PRO A 201 0.62 2.21 13.46
C PRO A 201 0.27 1.45 12.17
N ASP A 202 -0.90 1.72 11.59
CA ASP A 202 -1.30 1.09 10.32
C ASP A 202 -0.43 1.53 9.15
N ALA A 203 0.02 2.79 9.11
CA ALA A 203 0.96 3.26 8.09
C ALA A 203 2.33 2.61 8.24
N GLN A 204 2.81 2.36 9.46
CA GLN A 204 4.10 1.70 9.72
C GLN A 204 4.16 0.24 9.25
N ARG A 205 3.03 -0.39 9.02
CA ARG A 205 2.95 -1.72 8.39
C ARG A 205 3.27 -1.70 6.89
N ARG A 206 3.19 -0.54 6.25
CA ARG A 206 3.27 -0.36 4.80
C ARG A 206 4.41 0.55 4.38
N PHE A 207 4.83 1.43 5.27
CA PHE A 207 5.86 2.43 5.00
C PHE A 207 6.92 2.37 6.09
N ARG A 208 8.18 2.27 5.69
CA ARG A 208 9.30 2.28 6.60
C ARG A 208 10.25 3.42 6.29
N VAL A 209 10.64 4.15 7.33
CA VAL A 209 11.73 5.14 7.25
C VAL A 209 13.05 4.39 7.18
N MET A 210 13.89 4.76 6.22
CA MET A 210 15.26 4.29 6.08
C MET A 210 16.21 5.38 6.58
N SER A 211 16.84 5.14 7.70
CA SER A 211 17.71 6.14 8.36
C SER A 211 19.05 6.27 7.67
N ASN A 212 19.54 5.21 7.05
CA ASN A 212 20.82 5.15 6.35
C ASN A 212 20.82 4.09 5.24
N VAL A 213 21.92 4.05 4.48
CA VAL A 213 22.09 3.13 3.34
C VAL A 213 22.14 1.67 3.80
N GLU A 214 22.75 1.39 4.93
CA GLU A 214 22.89 0.03 5.49
C GLU A 214 21.51 -0.54 5.91
N GLU A 215 20.62 0.31 6.39
CA GLU A 215 19.23 -0.10 6.70
C GLU A 215 18.44 -0.40 5.43
N LEU A 216 18.60 0.41 4.39
CA LEU A 216 18.01 0.15 3.09
C LEU A 216 18.55 -1.14 2.46
N GLU A 217 19.85 -1.37 2.53
CA GLU A 217 20.49 -2.59 2.02
C GLU A 217 19.90 -3.83 2.68
N ARG A 218 19.84 -3.86 4.01
CA ARG A 218 19.22 -4.97 4.77
C ARG A 218 17.76 -5.19 4.39
N ALA A 219 16.98 -4.12 4.23
CA ALA A 219 15.58 -4.21 3.85
C ALA A 219 15.37 -4.79 2.43
N LEU A 220 16.36 -4.65 1.56
CA LEU A 220 16.29 -5.10 0.16
C LEU A 220 16.98 -6.43 -0.11
N ASP A 221 17.87 -6.91 0.78
CA ASP A 221 18.69 -8.08 0.50
C ASP A 221 18.05 -9.41 0.88
N SER A 222 17.10 -9.42 1.82
CA SER A 222 16.48 -10.65 2.29
C SER A 222 14.96 -10.61 2.30
N PRO A 223 14.27 -11.65 1.82
CA PRO A 223 12.81 -11.77 1.99
C PRO A 223 12.36 -11.78 3.45
N TRP A 224 13.23 -12.26 4.35
CA TRP A 224 12.95 -12.27 5.79
C TRP A 224 12.96 -10.86 6.38
N ASP A 225 13.92 -10.02 5.99
CA ASP A 225 13.98 -8.62 6.40
C ASP A 225 12.75 -7.83 5.91
N LYS A 226 12.19 -8.20 4.76
CA LYS A 226 10.93 -7.65 4.27
C LYS A 226 9.79 -7.85 5.28
N TRP A 227 9.61 -9.03 5.81
CA TRP A 227 8.57 -9.32 6.80
C TRP A 227 8.76 -8.50 8.07
N MET A 228 9.98 -8.40 8.56
CA MET A 228 10.31 -7.61 9.76
C MET A 228 10.14 -6.11 9.53
N VAL A 229 10.41 -5.62 8.33
CA VAL A 229 10.30 -4.19 8.00
C VAL A 229 8.86 -3.69 8.12
N PHE A 230 7.89 -4.49 7.67
CA PHE A 230 6.49 -4.10 7.60
C PHE A 230 5.61 -4.71 8.70
N LEU A 231 6.19 -5.26 9.75
CA LEU A 231 5.43 -5.70 10.92
C LEU A 231 4.73 -4.51 11.60
N HIS A 232 3.48 -4.70 11.98
CA HIS A 232 2.81 -3.76 12.86
C HIS A 232 3.63 -3.57 14.15
N PRO A 233 3.70 -2.36 14.74
CA PRO A 233 4.47 -2.13 15.96
C PRO A 233 4.18 -3.14 17.08
N ASP A 234 2.92 -3.52 17.28
CA ASP A 234 2.55 -4.52 18.28
C ASP A 234 3.11 -5.91 17.94
N GLN A 235 3.10 -6.31 16.66
CA GLN A 235 3.69 -7.57 16.21
C GLN A 235 5.20 -7.58 16.41
N ARG A 236 5.86 -6.45 16.11
CA ARG A 236 7.30 -6.28 16.29
C ARG A 236 7.72 -6.50 17.73
N GLN A 237 6.95 -6.01 18.70
CA GLN A 237 7.21 -6.23 20.12
C GLN A 237 7.25 -7.73 20.49
N PHE A 238 6.44 -8.56 19.83
CA PHE A 238 6.47 -10.01 20.04
C PHE A 238 7.70 -10.65 19.41
N VAL A 239 8.18 -10.17 18.27
CA VAL A 239 9.36 -10.72 17.58
C VAL A 239 10.67 -10.32 18.26
N GLU A 240 10.75 -9.08 18.76
CA GLU A 240 11.97 -8.53 19.37
C GLU A 240 12.13 -8.87 20.85
N ARG A 241 11.09 -9.40 21.48
CA ARG A 241 11.10 -9.71 22.92
C ARG A 241 11.72 -11.09 23.20
N ASP A 242 12.66 -11.12 24.15
CA ASP A 242 13.16 -12.40 24.69
C ASP A 242 12.12 -13.08 25.59
N TYR A 243 11.89 -14.37 25.36
CA TYR A 243 10.97 -15.19 26.13
C TYR A 243 11.72 -16.27 26.91
N ASN A 244 11.42 -16.44 28.20
CA ASN A 244 11.99 -17.49 29.04
C ASN A 244 11.27 -18.84 28.91
N GLY A 245 10.41 -19.02 27.89
CA GLY A 245 9.63 -20.21 27.61
C GLY A 245 8.76 -20.06 26.37
N PRO A 246 7.88 -21.05 26.09
CA PRO A 246 7.03 -21.01 24.92
C PRO A 246 6.06 -19.82 24.97
N ALA A 247 5.99 -19.06 23.89
CA ALA A 247 5.07 -17.94 23.70
C ALA A 247 3.85 -18.40 22.87
N ARG A 248 2.65 -17.90 23.22
CA ARG A 248 1.44 -18.14 22.44
C ARG A 248 0.97 -16.83 21.80
N VAL A 249 0.88 -16.82 20.48
CA VAL A 249 0.29 -15.69 19.72
C VAL A 249 -1.15 -16.04 19.38
N SER A 250 -2.08 -15.17 19.76
CA SER A 250 -3.51 -15.29 19.45
C SER A 250 -4.04 -14.01 18.82
N GLY A 251 -5.04 -14.14 17.97
CA GLY A 251 -5.67 -13.02 17.26
C GLY A 251 -6.69 -13.54 16.23
N SER A 252 -7.50 -12.64 15.67
CA SER A 252 -8.48 -12.94 14.64
C SER A 252 -7.85 -13.44 13.33
N ALA A 253 -8.65 -13.91 12.39
CA ALA A 253 -8.18 -14.25 11.03
C ALA A 253 -7.58 -13.01 10.37
N GLY A 254 -6.52 -13.17 9.56
CA GLY A 254 -5.88 -12.07 8.85
C GLY A 254 -4.94 -11.18 9.66
N THR A 255 -4.81 -11.37 10.98
CA THR A 255 -3.96 -10.51 11.84
C THR A 255 -2.45 -10.80 11.75
N GLY A 256 -2.00 -11.58 10.77
CA GLY A 256 -0.59 -11.85 10.53
C GLY A 256 0.10 -12.74 11.57
N LYS A 257 -0.64 -13.57 12.34
CA LYS A 257 -0.06 -14.49 13.34
C LYS A 257 1.02 -15.43 12.80
N THR A 258 0.88 -15.82 11.54
CA THR A 258 1.86 -16.72 10.87
C THR A 258 3.17 -16.00 10.54
N ILE A 259 3.18 -14.68 10.55
CA ILE A 259 4.34 -13.85 10.25
C ILE A 259 5.16 -13.59 11.53
N VAL A 260 4.52 -13.51 12.66
CA VAL A 260 5.14 -13.40 13.99
C VAL A 260 5.63 -14.77 14.49
#